data_18c83c415c5ac669ae85dfbe017bec4e
#
_entry.id   18c83c415c5ac669ae85dfbe017bec4e
#
_cell.length_a   1.000
_cell.length_b   1.000
_cell.length_c   1.000
_cell.angle_alpha   90.00
_cell.angle_beta   90.00
_cell.angle_gamma   90.00
#
_symmetry.space_group_name_H-M   'P 1'
#
loop_
_entity.id
_entity.type
_entity.pdbx_description
1 polymer ?
#
loop_
_entity_poly.entity_id
_entity_poly.type
_entity_poly.pdbx_seq_one_letter_code
_entity_poly.pdbx_strand_id
1 'polypeptide(L)'
;LIPHSWMEYLESNVNFAQIMELLSKENLLKAVKQIAPQLWSILSNTFSILFSITIVFVILLYFIFILLDYEKIANGWIDLIPERYRPFLQGLAEDVEYSMNRYFRGQSLIALSVGVLLAIGFKIINFPLAVTLGLFIGVLNLIPYMQAIGIIPMILLSLLRSAETGENFWLIFGMAILVLGIVQCIQDLYLTPRIMGKAMGLNPAIILLSLSIWGTILGLSLIHISEPTRLGMISY
;
A
#
# COMPACT_ATOMS: atom_id res chain seq x y z
N LEU A 1 51.49 -22.38 -32.49
CA LEU A 1 52.43 -23.33 -31.92
C LEU A 1 52.12 -23.49 -30.46
N ILE A 2 51.28 -24.48 -30.12
CA ILE A 2 50.93 -24.82 -28.71
C ILE A 2 51.98 -25.86 -28.25
N PRO A 3 52.58 -25.65 -27.07
CA PRO A 3 53.57 -26.61 -26.52
C PRO A 3 52.98 -28.01 -26.33
N HIS A 4 53.72 -29.05 -26.63
CA HIS A 4 53.26 -30.46 -26.52
C HIS A 4 52.73 -30.83 -25.13
N SER A 5 53.28 -30.23 -24.07
CA SER A 5 52.85 -30.41 -22.68
C SER A 5 51.43 -29.93 -22.41
N TRP A 6 50.92 -28.98 -23.15
CA TRP A 6 49.53 -28.49 -23.04
C TRP A 6 48.54 -29.41 -23.75
N MET A 7 48.96 -30.05 -24.82
CA MET A 7 48.11 -31.04 -25.53
C MET A 7 47.91 -32.28 -24.68
N GLU A 8 48.96 -32.78 -24.06
CA GLU A 8 48.93 -33.94 -23.16
C GLU A 8 48.11 -33.72 -21.90
N TYR A 9 48.13 -32.46 -21.35
CA TYR A 9 47.31 -32.05 -20.21
C TYR A 9 45.84 -31.93 -20.61
N LEU A 10 45.53 -31.46 -21.81
CA LEU A 10 44.15 -31.34 -22.33
C LEU A 10 43.57 -32.74 -22.67
N GLU A 11 44.35 -33.65 -23.25
CA GLU A 11 43.90 -35.02 -23.53
C GLU A 11 43.64 -35.84 -22.26
N SER A 12 44.42 -35.62 -21.19
CA SER A 12 44.29 -36.40 -19.96
C SER A 12 43.16 -35.86 -19.04
N ASN A 13 42.84 -34.58 -19.10
CA ASN A 13 41.88 -33.93 -18.17
C ASN A 13 40.55 -33.48 -18.85
N VAL A 14 40.48 -33.48 -20.19
CA VAL A 14 39.29 -33.03 -20.93
C VAL A 14 38.70 -34.21 -21.69
N ASN A 15 37.61 -34.73 -21.14
CA ASN A 15 36.87 -35.80 -21.84
C ASN A 15 36.04 -35.22 -22.99
N PHE A 16 36.63 -35.12 -24.19
CA PHE A 16 35.98 -34.58 -25.38
C PHE A 16 34.66 -35.25 -25.70
N ALA A 17 34.47 -36.51 -25.32
CA ALA A 17 33.21 -37.22 -25.47
C ALA A 17 32.11 -36.63 -24.58
N GLN A 18 32.43 -36.24 -23.33
CA GLN A 18 31.49 -35.57 -22.42
C GLN A 18 31.14 -34.17 -22.91
N ILE A 19 32.10 -33.42 -23.47
CA ILE A 19 31.84 -32.10 -24.04
C ILE A 19 30.95 -32.21 -25.27
N MET A 20 31.21 -33.20 -26.15
CA MET A 20 30.34 -33.48 -27.33
C MET A 20 28.92 -33.89 -26.90
N GLU A 21 28.78 -34.66 -25.86
CA GLU A 21 27.50 -35.04 -25.28
C GLU A 21 26.76 -33.87 -24.66
N LEU A 22 27.45 -32.97 -23.96
CA LEU A 22 26.90 -31.70 -23.43
C LEU A 22 26.49 -30.73 -24.57
N LEU A 23 27.24 -30.71 -25.65
CA LEU A 23 26.96 -29.93 -26.87
C LEU A 23 26.00 -30.64 -27.82
N SER A 24 25.51 -31.84 -27.48
CA SER A 24 24.53 -32.50 -28.30
C SER A 24 23.27 -31.63 -28.48
N LYS A 25 22.71 -31.65 -29.67
CA LYS A 25 21.53 -30.85 -30.05
C LYS A 25 20.37 -31.00 -29.04
N GLU A 26 20.29 -32.17 -28.43
CA GLU A 26 19.24 -32.52 -27.45
C GLU A 26 19.46 -31.87 -26.09
N ASN A 27 20.71 -31.83 -25.61
CA ASN A 27 21.08 -31.20 -24.34
C ASN A 27 21.06 -29.68 -24.45
N LEU A 28 21.48 -29.11 -25.57
CA LEU A 28 21.35 -27.70 -25.89
C LEU A 28 19.87 -27.25 -25.93
N LEU A 29 19.00 -28.05 -26.56
CA LEU A 29 17.56 -27.77 -26.59
C LEU A 29 16.93 -27.87 -25.20
N LYS A 30 17.35 -28.80 -24.35
CA LYS A 30 16.91 -28.91 -22.95
C LYS A 30 17.37 -27.70 -22.12
N ALA A 31 18.63 -27.31 -22.27
CA ALA A 31 19.19 -26.13 -21.60
C ALA A 31 18.45 -24.85 -22.01
N VAL A 32 18.22 -24.64 -23.30
CA VAL A 32 17.46 -23.49 -23.81
C VAL A 32 16.02 -23.49 -23.29
N LYS A 33 15.34 -24.65 -23.30
CA LYS A 33 13.98 -24.77 -22.76
C LYS A 33 13.87 -24.50 -21.25
N GLN A 34 14.93 -24.77 -20.50
CA GLN A 34 14.98 -24.46 -19.05
C GLN A 34 15.38 -23.01 -18.76
N ILE A 35 16.32 -22.46 -19.52
CA ILE A 35 16.86 -21.12 -19.26
C ILE A 35 15.98 -20.02 -19.88
N ALA A 36 15.39 -20.25 -21.05
CA ALA A 36 14.58 -19.24 -21.74
C ALA A 36 13.40 -18.72 -20.90
N PRO A 37 12.58 -19.54 -20.22
CA PRO A 37 11.51 -19.04 -19.37
C PRO A 37 12.02 -18.29 -18.14
N GLN A 38 13.18 -18.67 -17.60
CA GLN A 38 13.80 -17.95 -16.46
C GLN A 38 14.32 -16.57 -16.90
N LEU A 39 15.01 -16.50 -18.05
CA LEU A 39 15.43 -15.23 -18.63
C LEU A 39 14.24 -14.33 -18.97
N TRP A 40 13.18 -14.90 -19.54
CA TRP A 40 11.95 -14.16 -19.83
C TRP A 40 11.28 -13.62 -18.56
N SER A 41 11.24 -14.43 -17.51
CA SER A 41 10.72 -14.01 -16.20
C SER A 41 11.54 -12.88 -15.59
N ILE A 42 12.86 -12.95 -15.64
CA ILE A 42 13.75 -11.88 -15.16
C ILE A 42 13.54 -10.60 -15.97
N LEU A 43 13.50 -10.69 -17.30
CA LEU A 43 13.26 -9.56 -18.19
C LEU A 43 11.90 -8.92 -17.92
N SER A 44 10.82 -9.70 -17.88
CA SER A 44 9.46 -9.19 -17.63
C SER A 44 9.34 -8.54 -16.25
N ASN A 45 9.93 -9.11 -15.21
CA ASN A 45 9.97 -8.52 -13.88
C ASN A 45 10.75 -7.21 -13.85
N THR A 46 11.90 -7.14 -14.54
CA THR A 46 12.69 -5.92 -14.66
C THR A 46 11.92 -4.81 -15.38
N PHE A 47 11.24 -5.13 -16.48
CA PHE A 47 10.36 -4.19 -17.18
C PHE A 47 9.22 -3.71 -16.29
N SER A 48 8.58 -4.59 -15.53
CA SER A 48 7.51 -4.23 -14.60
C SER A 48 8.00 -3.28 -13.50
N ILE A 49 9.19 -3.52 -12.95
CA ILE A 49 9.81 -2.64 -11.94
C ILE A 49 10.13 -1.27 -12.54
N LEU A 50 10.76 -1.23 -13.72
CA LEU A 50 11.09 0.03 -14.40
C LEU A 50 9.83 0.83 -14.75
N PHE A 51 8.78 0.16 -15.22
CA PHE A 51 7.49 0.78 -15.51
C PHE A 51 6.84 1.35 -14.24
N SER A 52 6.89 0.60 -13.14
CA SER A 52 6.38 1.06 -11.84
C SER A 52 7.13 2.29 -11.33
N ILE A 53 8.46 2.29 -11.42
CA ILE A 53 9.30 3.44 -11.05
C ILE A 53 8.96 4.65 -11.92
N THR A 54 8.76 4.46 -13.23
CA THR A 54 8.37 5.53 -14.15
C THR A 54 7.02 6.14 -13.79
N ILE A 55 6.02 5.30 -13.45
CA ILE A 55 4.72 5.78 -12.99
C ILE A 55 4.86 6.62 -11.71
N VAL A 56 5.60 6.12 -10.72
CA VAL A 56 5.84 6.86 -9.47
C VAL A 56 6.52 8.19 -9.75
N PHE A 57 7.53 8.21 -10.64
CA PHE A 57 8.22 9.43 -11.04
C PHE A 57 7.28 10.44 -11.71
N VAL A 58 6.43 9.98 -12.64
CA VAL A 58 5.42 10.83 -13.31
C VAL A 58 4.43 11.40 -12.29
N ILE A 59 3.93 10.58 -11.37
CA ILE A 59 3.02 11.04 -10.30
C ILE A 59 3.70 12.11 -9.44
N LEU A 60 4.96 11.89 -9.05
CA LEU A 60 5.73 12.82 -8.23
C LEU A 60 6.00 14.13 -8.98
N LEU A 61 6.27 14.04 -10.29
CA LEU A 61 6.46 15.20 -11.16
C LEU A 61 5.17 16.02 -11.27
N TYR A 62 4.01 15.37 -11.52
CA TYR A 62 2.71 16.05 -11.49
C TYR A 62 2.42 16.68 -10.13
N PHE A 63 2.72 15.98 -9.05
CA PHE A 63 2.53 16.50 -7.70
C PHE A 63 3.37 17.77 -7.47
N ILE A 64 4.64 17.77 -7.90
CA ILE A 64 5.50 18.96 -7.82
C ILE A 64 4.94 20.13 -8.66
N PHE A 65 4.49 19.87 -9.89
CA PHE A 65 3.89 20.91 -10.73
C PHE A 65 2.61 21.49 -10.12
N ILE A 66 1.74 20.64 -9.55
CA ILE A 66 0.55 21.10 -8.84
C ILE A 66 0.92 21.97 -7.63
N LEU A 67 1.98 21.61 -6.88
CA LEU A 67 2.45 22.42 -5.76
C LEU A 67 3.05 23.76 -6.22
N LEU A 68 3.78 23.80 -7.33
CA LEU A 68 4.37 25.03 -7.88
C LEU A 68 3.31 25.99 -8.41
N ASP A 69 2.27 25.47 -9.05
CA ASP A 69 1.19 26.27 -9.63
C ASP A 69 -0.07 26.29 -8.72
N TYR A 70 0.07 25.91 -7.44
CA TYR A 70 -1.07 25.81 -6.51
C TYR A 70 -1.92 27.07 -6.46
N GLU A 71 -1.30 28.24 -6.35
CA GLU A 71 -2.01 29.52 -6.30
C GLU A 71 -2.79 29.84 -7.57
N LYS A 72 -2.23 29.49 -8.74
CA LYS A 72 -2.91 29.68 -10.05
C LYS A 72 -4.09 28.72 -10.18
N ILE A 73 -3.91 27.47 -9.76
CA ILE A 73 -4.95 26.44 -9.82
C ILE A 73 -6.04 26.78 -8.81
N ALA A 74 -5.65 27.13 -7.57
CA ALA A 74 -6.58 27.44 -6.48
C ALA A 74 -7.44 28.67 -6.76
N ASN A 75 -6.92 29.66 -7.51
CA ASN A 75 -7.67 30.87 -7.85
C ASN A 75 -8.30 30.84 -9.24
N GLY A 76 -7.69 30.13 -10.19
CA GLY A 76 -8.11 30.13 -11.59
C GLY A 76 -9.42 29.39 -11.88
N TRP A 77 -9.78 28.38 -11.07
CA TRP A 77 -11.03 27.64 -11.28
C TRP A 77 -12.29 28.50 -11.06
N ILE A 78 -12.19 29.54 -10.23
CA ILE A 78 -13.29 30.46 -9.91
C ILE A 78 -13.70 31.26 -11.14
N ASP A 79 -12.76 31.59 -12.01
CA ASP A 79 -13.03 32.36 -13.22
C ASP A 79 -13.83 31.55 -14.27
N LEU A 80 -13.78 30.22 -14.18
CA LEU A 80 -14.57 29.32 -15.03
C LEU A 80 -16.06 29.28 -14.61
N ILE A 81 -16.41 29.83 -13.45
CA ILE A 81 -17.74 29.74 -12.87
C ILE A 81 -18.52 31.04 -13.17
N PRO A 82 -19.81 30.92 -13.55
CA PRO A 82 -20.68 32.08 -13.72
C PRO A 82 -20.73 32.92 -12.44
N GLU A 83 -20.67 34.23 -12.57
CA GLU A 83 -20.58 35.21 -11.47
C GLU A 83 -21.61 34.98 -10.34
N ARG A 84 -22.81 34.54 -10.72
CA ARG A 84 -23.91 34.28 -9.77
C ARG A 84 -23.55 33.20 -8.71
N TYR A 85 -22.71 32.24 -9.04
CA TYR A 85 -22.38 31.12 -8.15
C TYR A 85 -21.01 31.28 -7.47
N ARG A 86 -20.18 32.24 -7.91
CA ARG A 86 -18.83 32.47 -7.37
C ARG A 86 -18.79 32.63 -5.85
N PRO A 87 -19.60 33.53 -5.22
CA PRO A 87 -19.50 33.72 -3.77
C PRO A 87 -19.87 32.48 -2.96
N PHE A 88 -20.85 31.71 -3.43
CA PHE A 88 -21.25 30.46 -2.78
C PHE A 88 -20.16 29.40 -2.86
N LEU A 89 -19.56 29.22 -4.04
CA LEU A 89 -18.52 28.20 -4.26
C LEU A 89 -17.17 28.60 -3.61
N GLN A 90 -16.86 29.88 -3.55
CA GLN A 90 -15.71 30.36 -2.80
C GLN A 90 -15.84 30.06 -1.31
N GLY A 91 -16.97 30.40 -0.70
CA GLY A 91 -17.21 30.09 0.70
C GLY A 91 -17.16 28.60 0.99
N LEU A 92 -17.72 27.78 0.10
CA LEU A 92 -17.65 26.32 0.21
C LEU A 92 -16.21 25.80 0.10
N ALA A 93 -15.41 26.34 -0.83
CA ALA A 93 -14.01 25.94 -1.01
C ALA A 93 -13.17 26.32 0.24
N GLU A 94 -13.35 27.53 0.78
CA GLU A 94 -12.68 27.98 2.00
C GLU A 94 -13.04 27.12 3.22
N ASP A 95 -14.32 26.75 3.36
CA ASP A 95 -14.78 25.86 4.42
C ASP A 95 -14.19 24.45 4.30
N VAL A 96 -14.11 23.93 3.08
CA VAL A 96 -13.48 22.63 2.80
C VAL A 96 -11.98 22.68 3.09
N GLU A 97 -11.28 23.71 2.61
CA GLU A 97 -9.84 23.90 2.86
C GLU A 97 -9.54 23.97 4.36
N TYR A 98 -10.29 24.80 5.09
CA TYR A 98 -10.15 24.93 6.54
C TYR A 98 -10.38 23.59 7.25
N SER A 99 -11.43 22.87 6.88
CA SER A 99 -11.79 21.58 7.47
C SER A 99 -10.74 20.52 7.16
N MET A 100 -10.24 20.47 5.93
CA MET A 100 -9.19 19.53 5.50
C MET A 100 -7.86 19.80 6.23
N ASN A 101 -7.42 21.05 6.30
CA ASN A 101 -6.22 21.43 7.03
C ASN A 101 -6.29 21.01 8.50
N ARG A 102 -7.45 21.24 9.12
CA ARG A 102 -7.69 20.86 10.52
C ARG A 102 -7.72 19.35 10.70
N TYR A 103 -8.33 18.61 9.75
CA TYR A 103 -8.36 17.16 9.73
C TYR A 103 -6.95 16.57 9.62
N PHE A 104 -6.17 16.97 8.62
CA PHE A 104 -4.81 16.46 8.43
C PHE A 104 -3.90 16.73 9.62
N ARG A 105 -4.01 17.91 10.21
CA ARG A 105 -3.26 18.26 11.42
C ARG A 105 -3.62 17.37 12.61
N GLY A 106 -4.91 17.11 12.81
CA GLY A 106 -5.41 16.20 13.85
C GLY A 106 -4.98 14.76 13.58
N GLN A 107 -5.15 14.28 12.35
CA GLN A 107 -4.79 12.92 11.95
C GLN A 107 -3.29 12.66 12.05
N SER A 108 -2.45 13.63 11.68
CA SER A 108 -1.00 13.51 11.84
C SER A 108 -0.59 13.37 13.31
N LEU A 109 -1.23 14.11 14.22
CA LEU A 109 -0.97 13.99 15.64
C LEU A 109 -1.43 12.64 16.20
N ILE A 110 -2.60 12.13 15.77
CA ILE A 110 -3.07 10.80 16.12
C ILE A 110 -2.11 9.74 15.61
N ALA A 111 -1.73 9.79 14.33
CA ALA A 111 -0.84 8.84 13.69
C ALA A 111 0.54 8.75 14.38
N LEU A 112 1.10 9.91 14.74
CA LEU A 112 2.35 9.98 15.50
C LEU A 112 2.20 9.35 16.89
N SER A 113 1.13 9.69 17.60
CA SER A 113 0.85 9.14 18.93
C SER A 113 0.66 7.63 18.91
N VAL A 114 -0.11 7.12 17.93
CA VAL A 114 -0.32 5.68 17.72
C VAL A 114 0.98 4.98 17.37
N GLY A 115 1.80 5.56 16.48
CA GLY A 115 3.10 5.01 16.13
C GLY A 115 4.03 4.86 17.33
N VAL A 116 4.08 5.87 18.19
CA VAL A 116 4.86 5.84 19.43
C VAL A 116 4.31 4.79 20.42
N LEU A 117 2.99 4.75 20.61
CA LEU A 117 2.34 3.76 21.49
C LEU A 117 2.58 2.34 21.02
N LEU A 118 2.47 2.09 19.71
CA LEU A 118 2.77 0.78 19.12
C LEU A 118 4.24 0.41 19.28
N ALA A 119 5.16 1.36 19.02
CA ALA A 119 6.59 1.13 19.21
C ALA A 119 6.92 0.73 20.66
N ILE A 120 6.32 1.41 21.64
CA ILE A 120 6.48 1.08 23.06
C ILE A 120 5.85 -0.28 23.37
N GLY A 121 4.61 -0.53 22.94
CA GLY A 121 3.90 -1.78 23.17
C GLY A 121 4.62 -2.98 22.59
N PHE A 122 5.09 -2.89 21.34
CA PHE A 122 5.89 -3.94 20.70
C PHE A 122 7.24 -4.16 21.39
N LYS A 123 7.86 -3.09 21.91
CA LYS A 123 9.10 -3.20 22.65
C LYS A 123 8.91 -3.92 23.99
N ILE A 124 7.80 -3.69 24.70
CA ILE A 124 7.47 -4.36 25.95
C ILE A 124 7.37 -5.88 25.78
N ILE A 125 6.76 -6.34 24.67
CA ILE A 125 6.65 -7.77 24.34
C ILE A 125 7.90 -8.33 23.63
N ASN A 126 8.98 -7.53 23.54
CA ASN A 126 10.21 -7.87 22.81
C ASN A 126 9.95 -8.31 21.35
N PHE A 127 8.99 -7.68 20.68
CA PHE A 127 8.68 -7.98 19.28
C PHE A 127 9.84 -7.56 18.35
N PRO A 128 10.18 -8.37 17.31
CA PRO A 128 11.25 -8.01 16.38
C PRO A 128 10.92 -6.70 15.66
N LEU A 129 11.94 -5.86 15.47
CA LEU A 129 11.83 -4.55 14.83
C LEU A 129 10.71 -3.67 15.42
N ALA A 130 10.46 -3.76 16.73
CA ALA A 130 9.36 -3.13 17.47
C ALA A 130 9.18 -1.65 17.12
N VAL A 131 10.26 -0.86 17.15
CA VAL A 131 10.21 0.59 16.89
C VAL A 131 9.89 0.87 15.42
N THR A 132 10.58 0.18 14.51
CA THR A 132 10.40 0.34 13.06
C THR A 132 8.97 -0.03 12.66
N LEU A 133 8.49 -1.17 13.13
CA LEU A 133 7.13 -1.65 12.83
C LEU A 133 6.06 -0.73 13.44
N GLY A 134 6.24 -0.30 14.69
CA GLY A 134 5.31 0.59 15.35
C GLY A 134 5.19 1.94 14.64
N LEU A 135 6.31 2.55 14.27
CA LEU A 135 6.34 3.80 13.51
C LEU A 135 5.77 3.61 12.09
N PHE A 136 6.09 2.50 11.43
CA PHE A 136 5.55 2.17 10.12
C PHE A 136 4.02 2.09 10.13
N ILE A 137 3.45 1.36 11.11
CA ILE A 137 1.99 1.26 11.28
C ILE A 137 1.40 2.64 11.63
N GLY A 138 2.12 3.45 12.45
CA GLY A 138 1.74 4.83 12.74
C GLY A 138 1.66 5.69 11.49
N VAL A 139 2.63 5.59 10.57
CA VAL A 139 2.58 6.30 9.27
C VAL A 139 1.41 5.82 8.42
N LEU A 140 1.17 4.52 8.35
CA LEU A 140 0.00 3.97 7.65
C LEU A 140 -1.32 4.51 8.24
N ASN A 141 -1.37 4.76 9.53
CA ASN A 141 -2.56 5.32 10.22
C ASN A 141 -2.88 6.78 9.83
N LEU A 142 -2.03 7.47 9.05
CA LEU A 142 -2.39 8.75 8.42
C LEU A 142 -3.61 8.61 7.51
N ILE A 143 -3.77 7.46 6.89
CA ILE A 143 -4.94 7.12 6.08
C ILE A 143 -5.80 6.15 6.90
N PRO A 144 -7.08 6.49 7.15
CA PRO A 144 -7.97 5.63 7.92
C PRO A 144 -7.96 4.19 7.40
N TYR A 145 -7.93 3.22 8.31
CA TYR A 145 -7.94 1.77 8.03
C TYR A 145 -6.69 1.20 7.37
N MET A 146 -5.76 2.01 6.85
CA MET A 146 -4.52 1.53 6.21
C MET A 146 -3.57 0.81 7.20
N GLN A 147 -3.70 1.07 8.49
CA GLN A 147 -2.95 0.34 9.52
C GLN A 147 -3.15 -1.19 9.47
N ALA A 148 -4.28 -1.67 8.91
CA ALA A 148 -4.53 -3.10 8.72
C ALA A 148 -3.47 -3.77 7.81
N ILE A 149 -2.85 -3.03 6.90
CA ILE A 149 -1.72 -3.51 6.07
C ILE A 149 -0.53 -3.91 6.97
N GLY A 150 -0.38 -3.28 8.13
CA GLY A 150 0.65 -3.62 9.13
C GLY A 150 0.55 -5.04 9.69
N ILE A 151 -0.59 -5.71 9.54
CA ILE A 151 -0.77 -7.11 9.94
C ILE A 151 0.14 -8.03 9.11
N ILE A 152 0.38 -7.71 7.83
CA ILE A 152 1.23 -8.51 6.94
C ILE A 152 2.68 -8.63 7.48
N PRO A 153 3.41 -7.53 7.73
CA PRO A 153 4.73 -7.61 8.34
C PRO A 153 4.69 -8.18 9.76
N MET A 154 3.61 -7.99 10.54
CA MET A 154 3.46 -8.62 11.85
C MET A 154 3.44 -10.15 11.76
N ILE A 155 2.74 -10.74 10.80
CA ILE A 155 2.73 -12.19 10.57
C ILE A 155 4.14 -12.67 10.24
N LEU A 156 4.82 -12.02 9.28
CA LEU A 156 6.16 -12.41 8.86
C LEU A 156 7.18 -12.34 10.00
N LEU A 157 7.16 -11.26 10.78
CA LEU A 157 8.06 -11.10 11.92
C LEU A 157 7.74 -12.06 13.08
N SER A 158 6.47 -12.38 13.29
CA SER A 158 6.07 -13.40 14.27
C SER A 158 6.57 -14.80 13.87
N LEU A 159 6.50 -15.12 12.58
CA LEU A 159 7.00 -16.38 12.04
C LEU A 159 8.54 -16.47 12.18
N LEU A 160 9.21 -15.38 11.84
CA LEU A 160 10.69 -15.28 11.97
C LEU A 160 11.12 -15.50 13.44
N ARG A 161 10.50 -14.79 14.36
CA ARG A 161 10.80 -14.93 15.79
C ARG A 161 10.49 -16.34 16.31
N SER A 162 9.38 -16.93 15.89
CA SER A 162 9.02 -18.31 16.25
C SER A 162 10.08 -19.30 15.76
N ALA A 163 10.64 -19.10 14.57
CA ALA A 163 11.71 -19.93 14.01
C ALA A 163 13.05 -19.74 14.76
N GLU A 164 13.35 -18.53 15.23
CA GLU A 164 14.59 -18.21 15.95
C GLU A 164 14.56 -18.69 17.41
N THR A 165 13.44 -18.47 18.11
CA THR A 165 13.32 -18.72 19.56
C THR A 165 12.72 -20.07 19.90
N GLY A 166 12.04 -20.73 18.96
CA GLY A 166 11.26 -21.94 19.21
C GLY A 166 9.94 -21.69 19.95
N GLU A 167 9.59 -20.43 20.23
CA GLU A 167 8.32 -20.05 20.84
C GLU A 167 7.14 -20.29 19.89
N ASN A 168 5.94 -20.52 20.44
CA ASN A 168 4.75 -20.76 19.65
C ASN A 168 4.38 -19.50 18.85
N PHE A 169 4.28 -19.63 17.52
CA PHE A 169 3.86 -18.56 16.62
C PHE A 169 2.56 -17.87 17.06
N TRP A 170 1.54 -18.64 17.45
CA TRP A 170 0.25 -18.11 17.86
C TRP A 170 0.31 -17.26 19.11
N LEU A 171 1.25 -17.56 20.01
CA LEU A 171 1.47 -16.77 21.22
C LEU A 171 2.12 -15.43 20.88
N ILE A 172 3.17 -15.44 20.04
CA ILE A 172 3.87 -14.22 19.61
C ILE A 172 2.94 -13.31 18.84
N PHE A 173 2.26 -13.87 17.84
CA PHE A 173 1.31 -13.12 16.99
C PHE A 173 0.11 -12.64 17.80
N GLY A 174 -0.44 -13.45 18.69
CA GLY A 174 -1.54 -13.08 19.57
C GLY A 174 -1.20 -11.91 20.50
N MET A 175 0.01 -11.89 21.08
CA MET A 175 0.48 -10.76 21.86
C MET A 175 0.64 -9.49 21.01
N ALA A 176 1.12 -9.60 19.79
CA ALA A 176 1.24 -8.46 18.89
C ALA A 176 -0.12 -7.88 18.48
N ILE A 177 -1.10 -8.75 18.18
CA ILE A 177 -2.49 -8.34 17.92
C ILE A 177 -3.14 -7.71 19.16
N LEU A 178 -2.85 -8.24 20.36
CA LEU A 178 -3.34 -7.67 21.61
C LEU A 178 -2.82 -6.24 21.82
N VAL A 179 -1.53 -6.00 21.60
CA VAL A 179 -0.94 -4.65 21.64
C VAL A 179 -1.62 -3.73 20.64
N LEU A 180 -1.79 -4.18 19.39
CA LEU A 180 -2.49 -3.40 18.36
C LEU A 180 -3.92 -3.08 18.77
N GLY A 181 -4.66 -4.04 19.33
CA GLY A 181 -6.02 -3.86 19.83
C GLY A 181 -6.12 -2.87 20.99
N ILE A 182 -5.20 -2.94 21.97
CA ILE A 182 -5.14 -1.97 23.08
C ILE A 182 -4.88 -0.56 22.54
N VAL A 183 -3.90 -0.40 21.65
CA VAL A 183 -3.58 0.91 21.07
C VAL A 183 -4.74 1.43 20.23
N GLN A 184 -5.44 0.55 19.51
CA GLN A 184 -6.66 0.90 18.78
C GLN A 184 -7.75 1.40 19.72
N CYS A 185 -7.99 0.71 20.83
CA CYS A 185 -8.94 1.19 21.84
C CYS A 185 -8.57 2.57 22.41
N ILE A 186 -7.29 2.80 22.70
CA ILE A 186 -6.80 4.11 23.13
C ILE A 186 -7.03 5.16 22.05
N GLN A 187 -6.77 4.84 20.80
CA GLN A 187 -7.03 5.73 19.67
C GLN A 187 -8.50 6.12 19.59
N ASP A 188 -9.40 5.14 19.56
CA ASP A 188 -10.82 5.38 19.29
C ASP A 188 -11.56 5.99 20.46
N LEU A 189 -11.20 5.62 21.70
CA LEU A 189 -11.89 6.09 22.91
C LEU A 189 -11.28 7.38 23.46
N TYR A 190 -10.02 7.65 23.22
CA TYR A 190 -9.32 8.78 23.84
C TYR A 190 -8.71 9.78 22.84
N LEU A 191 -7.82 9.31 21.92
CA LEU A 191 -7.11 10.21 21.02
C LEU A 191 -8.05 10.88 20.03
N THR A 192 -8.85 10.09 19.34
CA THR A 192 -9.75 10.60 18.29
C THR A 192 -10.77 11.60 18.84
N PRO A 193 -11.52 11.34 19.93
CA PRO A 193 -12.44 12.32 20.46
C PRO A 193 -11.75 13.58 20.99
N ARG A 194 -10.57 13.44 21.59
CA ARG A 194 -9.84 14.55 22.18
C ARG A 194 -9.17 15.46 21.14
N ILE A 195 -8.64 14.88 20.09
CA ILE A 195 -7.90 15.61 19.05
C ILE A 195 -8.86 16.09 17.96
N MET A 196 -9.75 15.23 17.49
CA MET A 196 -10.69 15.54 16.40
C MET A 196 -12.06 16.02 16.85
N GLY A 197 -12.51 15.71 18.06
CA GLY A 197 -13.85 16.04 18.54
C GLY A 197 -14.18 17.54 18.52
N LYS A 198 -13.16 18.40 18.66
CA LYS A 198 -13.29 19.85 18.46
C LYS A 198 -13.09 20.28 16.99
N ALA A 199 -12.55 19.40 16.17
CA ALA A 199 -12.21 19.71 14.79
C ALA A 199 -13.38 19.47 13.82
N MET A 200 -14.19 18.48 14.07
CA MET A 200 -15.27 18.14 13.13
C MET A 200 -16.54 18.95 13.29
N GLY A 201 -16.77 19.60 14.45
CA GLY A 201 -17.93 20.49 14.67
C GLY A 201 -19.31 19.92 14.33
N LEU A 202 -19.32 18.75 13.69
CA LEU A 202 -20.51 18.08 13.20
C LEU A 202 -21.00 17.09 14.26
N ASN A 203 -22.28 17.17 14.57
CA ASN A 203 -22.94 16.20 15.42
C ASN A 203 -22.84 14.81 14.74
N PRO A 204 -22.39 13.77 15.45
CA PRO A 204 -22.32 12.41 14.89
C PRO A 204 -23.63 11.93 14.24
N ALA A 205 -24.77 12.39 14.78
CA ALA A 205 -26.09 12.11 14.21
C ALA A 205 -26.26 12.71 12.78
N ILE A 206 -25.70 13.90 12.52
CA ILE A 206 -25.76 14.53 11.19
C ILE A 206 -24.88 13.79 10.20
N ILE A 207 -23.72 13.29 10.64
CA ILE A 207 -22.83 12.47 9.78
C ILE A 207 -23.52 11.17 9.40
N LEU A 208 -24.11 10.46 10.37
CA LEU A 208 -24.86 9.24 10.10
C LEU A 208 -26.07 9.47 9.21
N LEU A 209 -26.79 10.57 9.41
CA LEU A 209 -27.93 10.95 8.60
C LEU A 209 -27.49 11.25 7.16
N SER A 210 -26.43 12.04 6.98
CA SER A 210 -25.90 12.36 5.65
C SER A 210 -25.38 11.11 4.92
N LEU A 211 -24.66 10.24 5.61
CA LEU A 211 -24.21 8.93 5.08
C LEU A 211 -25.40 8.04 4.68
N SER A 212 -26.46 8.03 5.50
CA SER A 212 -27.65 7.25 5.18
C SER A 212 -28.39 7.81 3.97
N ILE A 213 -28.56 9.13 3.88
CA ILE A 213 -29.21 9.80 2.74
C ILE A 213 -28.38 9.59 1.47
N TRP A 214 -27.11 9.91 1.49
CA TRP A 214 -26.24 9.77 0.33
C TRP A 214 -25.99 8.30 -0.06
N GLY A 215 -25.85 7.40 0.91
CA GLY A 215 -25.76 5.96 0.70
C GLY A 215 -27.01 5.39 0.04
N THR A 216 -28.18 5.88 0.43
CA THR A 216 -29.46 5.49 -0.20
C THR A 216 -29.60 6.04 -1.62
N ILE A 217 -29.25 7.31 -1.83
CA ILE A 217 -29.36 7.95 -3.16
C ILE A 217 -28.34 7.35 -4.12
N LEU A 218 -27.07 7.21 -3.73
CA LEU A 218 -26.01 6.66 -4.57
C LEU A 218 -26.11 5.15 -4.70
N GLY A 219 -26.48 4.43 -3.62
CA GLY A 219 -26.63 2.97 -3.61
C GLY A 219 -27.84 2.51 -4.43
N LEU A 220 -28.98 3.19 -4.35
CA LEU A 220 -30.14 2.91 -5.18
C LEU A 220 -29.88 3.21 -6.66
N SER A 221 -29.12 4.27 -6.96
CA SER A 221 -28.71 4.58 -8.34
C SER A 221 -27.84 3.48 -8.95
N LEU A 222 -26.91 2.91 -8.18
CA LEU A 222 -26.06 1.80 -8.63
C LEU A 222 -26.83 0.49 -8.81
N ILE A 223 -27.83 0.21 -7.96
CA ILE A 223 -28.66 -0.98 -8.07
C ILE A 223 -29.57 -0.87 -9.32
N HIS A 224 -30.12 0.31 -9.60
CA HIS A 224 -30.92 0.52 -10.81
C HIS A 224 -30.11 0.49 -12.10
N ILE A 225 -28.81 0.85 -12.07
CA ILE A 225 -27.93 0.78 -13.25
C ILE A 225 -27.41 -0.65 -13.46
N SER A 226 -27.31 -1.46 -12.38
CA SER A 226 -26.79 -2.84 -12.44
C SER A 226 -27.88 -3.90 -12.63
N GLU A 227 -29.17 -3.53 -12.65
CA GLU A 227 -30.26 -4.45 -12.98
C GLU A 227 -30.50 -4.45 -14.49
N PRO A 228 -29.86 -5.33 -15.29
CA PRO A 228 -30.25 -5.51 -16.68
C PRO A 228 -31.59 -6.22 -16.69
N THR A 229 -32.63 -5.49 -17.00
CA THR A 229 -33.88 -5.96 -17.67
C THR A 229 -34.11 -7.48 -17.60
N ARG A 230 -34.56 -7.99 -16.47
CA ARG A 230 -35.17 -9.32 -16.38
C ARG A 230 -36.70 -9.28 -16.60
N LEU A 231 -37.20 -8.28 -17.30
CA LEU A 231 -38.64 -8.15 -17.64
C LEU A 231 -38.91 -8.43 -19.10
N GLY A 232 -38.06 -9.23 -19.77
CA GLY A 232 -38.25 -9.56 -21.19
C GLY A 232 -38.31 -11.05 -21.52
N MET A 233 -38.53 -11.95 -20.51
CA MET A 233 -38.65 -13.39 -20.80
C MET A 233 -39.76 -14.05 -19.98
N ILE A 234 -40.98 -13.54 -20.06
CA ILE A 234 -42.19 -14.34 -19.83
C ILE A 234 -43.20 -13.88 -20.88
N SER A 235 -43.09 -14.42 -22.06
CA SER A 235 -44.20 -14.56 -23.00
C SER A 235 -43.73 -15.45 -24.15
N TYR A 236 -44.22 -16.63 -24.16
CA TYR A 236 -44.47 -17.73 -25.04
C TYR A 236 -43.87 -19.04 -24.59
#